data_065fad0de6053b94e12bbf21e19c5f2f
#
_entry.id   065fad0de6053b94e12bbf21e19c5f2f
#
_cell.length_a   1.000
_cell.length_b   1.000
_cell.length_c   1.000
_cell.angle_alpha   90.00
_cell.angle_beta   90.00
_cell.angle_gamma   90.00
#
_symmetry.space_group_name_H-M   'P 1'
#
loop_
_entity.id
_entity.type
_entity.pdbx_description
1 polymer ?
#
loop_
_entity_poly.entity_id
_entity_poly.type
_entity_poly.pdbx_seq_one_letter_code
_entity_poly.pdbx_strand_id
1 'polypeptide(L)'
;GGKNTTLWTLRVVSRTFRVVWEEVFVDYDWSGYLEQGETHEIQFQPGEGARLIDVSATLSLTRDILPITWPEDNFTLEVDIPSSGWSYTVITTQNNITENSSATIERTEMNPSPESDYTVFADSKEELEQSLLGDPDGRFGQGDWFWRITALECAPDTPVDGVDPDQ
;
A
#
# COMPACT_ATOMS: atom_id res chain seq x y z
N GLY A 1 -69.25 23.48 -31.38
CA GLY A 1 -68.08 22.94 -31.95
C GLY A 1 -67.38 21.90 -31.08
N GLY A 2 -66.84 20.94 -31.71
CA GLY A 2 -66.07 19.93 -31.05
C GLY A 2 -64.74 20.47 -30.48
N LYS A 3 -64.34 19.98 -29.37
CA LYS A 3 -63.01 20.26 -28.86
C LYS A 3 -61.99 19.44 -29.64
N ASN A 4 -60.97 20.10 -30.10
CA ASN A 4 -59.79 19.38 -30.59
C ASN A 4 -59.06 18.78 -29.43
N THR A 5 -58.83 17.50 -29.48
CA THR A 5 -58.07 16.78 -28.45
C THR A 5 -56.83 16.16 -29.05
N THR A 6 -55.80 16.18 -28.30
CA THR A 6 -54.53 15.57 -28.70
C THR A 6 -54.15 14.53 -27.64
N LEU A 7 -53.92 13.33 -28.09
CA LEU A 7 -53.36 12.30 -27.25
C LEU A 7 -51.87 12.58 -27.06
N TRP A 8 -51.46 12.60 -25.84
CA TRP A 8 -50.03 12.66 -25.53
C TRP A 8 -49.67 11.54 -24.59
N THR A 9 -48.43 11.10 -24.67
CA THR A 9 -47.87 10.12 -23.76
C THR A 9 -46.56 10.64 -23.26
N LEU A 10 -46.31 10.41 -21.98
CA LEU A 10 -45.06 10.69 -21.35
C LEU A 10 -44.48 9.36 -20.85
N ARG A 11 -43.29 9.06 -21.29
CA ARG A 11 -42.53 7.93 -20.75
C ARG A 11 -41.33 8.48 -20.04
N VAL A 12 -41.18 8.12 -18.77
CA VAL A 12 -40.01 8.46 -17.97
C VAL A 12 -39.23 7.20 -17.75
N VAL A 13 -37.97 7.23 -18.14
CA VAL A 13 -37.06 6.15 -17.94
C VAL A 13 -35.87 6.70 -17.14
N SER A 14 -35.61 6.10 -16.02
CA SER A 14 -34.41 6.43 -15.22
C SER A 14 -33.50 5.25 -15.19
N ARG A 15 -32.19 5.53 -15.21
CA ARG A 15 -31.16 4.52 -15.10
C ARG A 15 -30.47 4.72 -13.75
N THR A 16 -30.68 3.77 -12.86
CA THR A 16 -30.10 3.81 -11.54
C THR A 16 -29.20 2.60 -11.33
N PHE A 17 -28.12 2.84 -10.62
CA PHE A 17 -27.17 1.80 -10.25
C PHE A 17 -27.11 1.70 -8.74
N ARG A 18 -27.00 0.47 -8.27
CA ARG A 18 -26.67 0.20 -6.87
C ARG A 18 -25.16 0.09 -6.73
N VAL A 19 -24.59 0.89 -5.83
CA VAL A 19 -23.17 0.87 -5.55
C VAL A 19 -22.95 0.14 -4.24
N VAL A 20 -22.16 -0.91 -4.29
CA VAL A 20 -21.76 -1.68 -3.12
C VAL A 20 -20.25 -1.70 -3.08
N TRP A 21 -19.69 -1.20 -1.98
CA TRP A 21 -18.25 -1.27 -1.74
C TRP A 21 -17.93 -2.55 -0.97
N GLU A 22 -16.94 -3.25 -1.46
CA GLU A 22 -16.43 -4.47 -0.84
C GLU A 22 -15.04 -4.21 -0.30
N GLU A 23 -14.80 -4.66 0.93
CA GLU A 23 -13.49 -4.57 1.55
C GLU A 23 -12.64 -5.75 1.08
N VAL A 24 -11.46 -5.44 0.55
CA VAL A 24 -10.53 -6.43 0.03
C VAL A 24 -9.17 -6.22 0.68
N PHE A 25 -8.57 -7.30 1.16
CA PHE A 25 -7.20 -7.31 1.68
C PHE A 25 -6.27 -7.92 0.64
N VAL A 26 -5.19 -7.24 0.36
CA VAL A 26 -4.17 -7.71 -0.58
C VAL A 26 -2.83 -7.71 0.13
N ASP A 27 -2.16 -8.85 0.07
CA ASP A 27 -0.84 -9.04 0.66
C ASP A 27 0.23 -9.05 -0.41
N TYR A 28 1.35 -8.38 -0.11
CA TYR A 28 2.55 -8.39 -0.92
C TYR A 28 3.74 -8.77 -0.06
N ASP A 29 4.56 -9.70 -0.54
CA ASP A 29 5.75 -10.15 0.16
C ASP A 29 6.98 -10.03 -0.74
N TRP A 30 8.04 -9.48 -0.18
CA TRP A 30 9.36 -9.43 -0.81
C TRP A 30 10.40 -9.84 0.22
N SER A 31 11.44 -10.48 -0.25
CA SER A 31 12.57 -10.87 0.59
C SER A 31 13.87 -10.82 -0.21
N GLY A 32 14.98 -10.71 0.48
CA GLY A 32 16.29 -10.66 -0.15
C GLY A 32 17.38 -10.38 0.87
N TYR A 33 18.57 -10.17 0.33
CA TYR A 33 19.76 -9.83 1.10
C TYR A 33 20.29 -8.48 0.65
N LEU A 34 20.77 -7.70 1.60
CA LEU A 34 21.43 -6.42 1.32
C LEU A 34 22.78 -6.40 2.05
N GLU A 35 23.77 -5.89 1.34
CA GLU A 35 25.05 -5.52 1.92
C GLU A 35 24.97 -4.10 2.48
N GLN A 36 25.87 -3.80 3.42
CA GLN A 36 25.94 -2.47 4.01
C GLN A 36 26.07 -1.39 2.94
N GLY A 37 25.22 -0.39 3.04
CA GLY A 37 25.17 0.74 2.11
C GLY A 37 24.25 0.53 0.91
N GLU A 38 23.73 -0.69 0.71
CA GLU A 38 22.83 -0.96 -0.39
C GLU A 38 21.39 -0.59 -0.06
N THR A 39 20.65 -0.21 -1.10
CA THR A 39 19.21 0.06 -1.05
C THR A 39 18.50 -0.80 -2.07
N HIS A 40 17.44 -1.47 -1.64
CA HIS A 40 16.50 -2.16 -2.53
C HIS A 40 15.24 -1.32 -2.65
N GLU A 41 14.85 -1.02 -3.87
CA GLU A 41 13.64 -0.26 -4.16
C GLU A 41 12.59 -1.16 -4.80
N ILE A 42 11.38 -1.04 -4.31
CA ILE A 42 10.21 -1.72 -4.84
C ILE A 42 9.23 -0.65 -5.28
N GLN A 43 8.84 -0.70 -6.55
CA GLN A 43 7.87 0.22 -7.14
C GLN A 43 6.62 -0.56 -7.54
N PHE A 44 5.44 -0.08 -7.14
CA PHE A 44 4.20 -0.69 -7.55
C PHE A 44 3.02 0.29 -7.35
N GLN A 45 1.86 -0.07 -7.86
CA GLN A 45 0.65 0.75 -7.78
C GLN A 45 -0.46 -0.04 -7.09
N PRO A 46 -0.53 -0.03 -5.76
CA PRO A 46 -1.52 -0.84 -5.04
C PRO A 46 -2.94 -0.31 -5.16
N GLY A 47 -3.09 0.97 -5.47
CA GLY A 47 -4.37 1.65 -5.47
C GLY A 47 -5.13 1.66 -6.79
N GLU A 48 -4.60 1.02 -7.83
CA GLU A 48 -5.26 1.02 -9.13
C GLU A 48 -6.63 0.34 -9.06
N GLY A 49 -7.67 1.10 -9.39
CA GLY A 49 -9.05 0.60 -9.35
C GLY A 49 -9.64 0.39 -7.96
N ALA A 50 -8.99 0.91 -6.92
CA ALA A 50 -9.44 0.76 -5.54
C ALA A 50 -9.33 2.06 -4.75
N ARG A 51 -10.13 2.18 -3.72
CA ARG A 51 -9.98 3.22 -2.69
C ARG A 51 -9.17 2.63 -1.54
N LEU A 52 -8.00 3.16 -1.29
CA LEU A 52 -7.12 2.67 -0.23
C LEU A 52 -7.55 3.25 1.11
N ILE A 53 -7.76 2.40 2.08
CA ILE A 53 -8.15 2.79 3.44
C ILE A 53 -6.97 2.66 4.39
N ASP A 54 -6.33 1.50 4.42
CA ASP A 54 -5.25 1.21 5.34
C ASP A 54 -4.06 0.58 4.63
N VAL A 55 -2.88 0.85 5.14
CA VAL A 55 -1.66 0.14 4.76
C VAL A 55 -0.89 -0.21 6.03
N SER A 56 -0.33 -1.39 6.04
CA SER A 56 0.63 -1.83 7.06
C SER A 56 1.75 -2.58 6.37
N ALA A 57 2.98 -2.18 6.66
CA ALA A 57 4.17 -2.84 6.13
C ALA A 57 5.15 -3.11 7.25
N THR A 58 5.62 -4.33 7.33
CA THR A 58 6.60 -4.74 8.33
C THR A 58 7.86 -5.22 7.65
N LEU A 59 8.97 -4.59 7.99
CA LEU A 59 10.30 -5.07 7.65
C LEU A 59 10.80 -5.93 8.81
N SER A 60 11.15 -7.16 8.53
CA SER A 60 11.74 -8.07 9.52
C SER A 60 13.15 -8.42 9.11
N LEU A 61 14.06 -8.31 10.07
CA LEU A 61 15.44 -8.75 9.92
C LEU A 61 15.59 -10.07 10.64
N THR A 62 16.13 -11.03 9.91
CA THR A 62 16.46 -12.35 10.47
C THR A 62 17.97 -12.49 10.51
N ARG A 63 18.48 -12.93 11.61
CA ARG A 63 19.91 -13.10 11.82
C ARG A 63 20.19 -14.49 12.36
N ASP A 64 21.27 -15.09 11.89
CA ASP A 64 21.77 -16.32 12.45
C ASP A 64 22.28 -16.10 13.88
N ILE A 65 22.08 -17.10 14.71
CA ILE A 65 22.54 -17.06 16.10
C ILE A 65 24.07 -17.16 16.10
N LEU A 66 24.70 -16.12 16.62
CA LEU A 66 26.15 -16.06 16.77
C LEU A 66 26.50 -16.03 18.25
N PRO A 67 27.58 -16.72 18.66
CA PRO A 67 27.95 -16.81 20.08
C PRO A 67 28.65 -15.56 20.64
N ILE A 68 28.74 -14.49 19.86
CA ILE A 68 29.50 -13.28 20.19
C ILE A 68 28.61 -12.05 19.97
N THR A 69 28.80 -11.03 20.79
CA THR A 69 28.16 -9.72 20.59
C THR A 69 28.77 -9.03 19.39
N TRP A 70 28.02 -8.94 18.33
CA TRP A 70 28.43 -8.26 17.10
C TRP A 70 27.81 -6.88 17.02
N PRO A 71 28.34 -5.97 16.18
CA PRO A 71 27.69 -4.74 15.86
C PRO A 71 26.25 -4.98 15.37
N GLU A 72 25.41 -4.03 15.64
CA GLU A 72 23.99 -4.08 15.28
C GLU A 72 23.80 -4.05 13.77
N ASP A 73 22.77 -4.73 13.29
CA ASP A 73 22.24 -4.50 11.96
C ASP A 73 21.22 -3.38 12.03
N ASN A 74 21.43 -2.32 11.26
CA ASN A 74 20.52 -1.18 11.18
C ASN A 74 20.00 -1.04 9.76
N PHE A 75 18.69 -1.16 9.62
CA PHE A 75 18.02 -0.99 8.34
C PHE A 75 16.97 0.09 8.46
N THR A 76 16.74 0.77 7.35
CA THR A 76 15.59 1.67 7.22
C THR A 76 14.57 1.08 6.27
N LEU A 77 13.32 1.29 6.60
CA LEU A 77 12.19 1.09 5.69
C LEU A 77 11.58 2.46 5.42
N GLU A 78 11.55 2.83 4.16
CA GLU A 78 10.92 4.07 3.70
C GLU A 78 9.77 3.75 2.77
N VAL A 79 8.68 4.47 2.95
CA VAL A 79 7.61 4.54 1.96
C VAL A 79 7.57 5.95 1.40
N ASP A 80 7.35 6.04 0.10
CA ASP A 80 7.20 7.30 -0.61
C ASP A 80 6.07 7.18 -1.63
N ILE A 81 5.06 8.04 -1.49
CA ILE A 81 3.94 8.15 -2.42
C ILE A 81 3.93 9.57 -2.96
N PRO A 82 4.71 9.86 -4.01
CA PRO A 82 4.88 11.23 -4.50
C PRO A 82 3.57 11.91 -4.90
N SER A 83 2.66 11.15 -5.52
CA SER A 83 1.36 11.68 -5.95
C SER A 83 0.49 12.19 -4.81
N SER A 84 0.70 11.66 -3.61
CA SER A 84 -0.05 12.05 -2.40
C SER A 84 0.78 12.93 -1.46
N GLY A 85 2.04 13.19 -1.80
CA GLY A 85 2.93 13.99 -0.98
C GLY A 85 3.24 13.36 0.38
N TRP A 86 3.21 12.04 0.49
CA TRP A 86 3.44 11.34 1.73
C TRP A 86 4.69 10.49 1.66
N SER A 87 5.55 10.65 2.64
CA SER A 87 6.68 9.78 2.85
C SER A 87 6.89 9.54 4.35
N TYR A 88 7.40 8.38 4.68
CA TYR A 88 7.66 8.01 6.07
C TYR A 88 8.80 7.01 6.14
N THR A 89 9.64 7.13 7.17
CA THR A 89 10.79 6.25 7.34
C THR A 89 10.83 5.75 8.76
N VAL A 90 11.09 4.47 8.92
CA VAL A 90 11.35 3.84 10.21
C VAL A 90 12.69 3.14 10.18
N ILE A 91 13.28 2.98 11.35
CA ILE A 91 14.53 2.26 11.53
C ILE A 91 14.26 1.00 12.33
N THR A 92 14.78 -0.12 11.87
CA THR A 92 14.82 -1.33 12.65
C THR A 92 16.26 -1.65 13.01
N THR A 93 16.48 -1.99 14.26
CA THR A 93 17.80 -2.31 14.80
C THR A 93 17.77 -3.71 15.38
N GLN A 94 18.65 -4.54 14.91
CA GLN A 94 18.86 -5.85 15.50
C GLN A 94 20.17 -5.85 16.26
N ASN A 95 20.07 -5.88 17.57
CA ASN A 95 21.20 -5.72 18.46
C ASN A 95 21.49 -6.94 19.32
N ASN A 96 20.79 -8.02 19.13
CA ASN A 96 21.00 -9.24 19.89
C ASN A 96 21.30 -10.44 19.01
N ILE A 97 22.01 -11.36 19.58
CA ILE A 97 22.46 -12.60 18.95
C ILE A 97 21.29 -13.52 18.59
N THR A 98 20.21 -13.41 19.32
CA THR A 98 19.12 -14.39 19.29
C THR A 98 17.79 -13.82 18.84
N GLU A 99 17.71 -12.52 18.64
CA GLU A 99 16.43 -11.87 18.34
C GLU A 99 16.34 -11.41 16.90
N ASN A 100 15.17 -11.64 16.34
CA ASN A 100 14.77 -10.98 15.11
C ASN A 100 14.23 -9.62 15.47
N SER A 101 14.51 -8.63 14.67
CA SER A 101 13.94 -7.31 14.85
C SER A 101 13.00 -6.97 13.70
N SER A 102 12.04 -6.12 13.99
CA SER A 102 11.10 -5.64 12.99
C SER A 102 10.75 -4.18 13.19
N ALA A 103 10.41 -3.53 12.12
CA ALA A 103 9.85 -2.19 12.14
C ALA A 103 8.62 -2.15 11.25
N THR A 104 7.60 -1.43 11.69
CA THR A 104 6.33 -1.36 10.98
C THR A 104 6.01 0.08 10.63
N ILE A 105 5.61 0.29 9.38
CA ILE A 105 4.95 1.52 8.93
C ILE A 105 3.48 1.20 8.78
N GLU A 106 2.66 1.96 9.46
CA GLU A 106 1.21 1.79 9.42
C GLU A 106 0.56 3.14 9.19
N ARG A 107 -0.43 3.15 8.31
CA ARG A 107 -1.30 4.29 8.12
C ARG A 107 -2.72 3.82 7.94
N THR A 108 -3.60 4.34 8.78
CA THR A 108 -5.02 4.08 8.76
C THR A 108 -5.76 5.29 8.20
N GLU A 109 -6.98 5.07 7.77
CA GLU A 109 -7.84 6.15 7.28
C GLU A 109 -7.16 7.01 6.19
N MET A 110 -6.47 6.33 5.26
CA MET A 110 -5.83 7.02 4.14
C MET A 110 -6.83 7.80 3.30
N ASN A 111 -8.00 7.24 3.14
CA ASN A 111 -9.15 7.89 2.56
C ASN A 111 -10.35 7.64 3.47
N PRO A 112 -11.37 8.51 3.46
CA PRO A 112 -12.61 8.23 4.15
C PRO A 112 -13.23 6.93 3.66
N SER A 113 -13.78 6.16 4.57
CA SER A 113 -14.55 4.98 4.19
C SER A 113 -15.74 5.40 3.35
N PRO A 114 -15.96 4.78 2.19
CA PRO A 114 -17.09 5.14 1.35
C PRO A 114 -18.39 4.68 2.00
N GLU A 115 -19.47 5.40 1.69
CA GLU A 115 -20.79 4.92 2.02
C GLU A 115 -21.02 3.59 1.30
N SER A 116 -21.42 2.57 2.04
CA SER A 116 -21.69 1.26 1.47
C SER A 116 -23.17 1.12 1.12
N ASP A 117 -23.44 0.56 -0.05
CA ASP A 117 -24.79 0.21 -0.49
C ASP A 117 -25.73 1.42 -0.62
N TYR A 118 -25.58 2.13 -1.70
CA TYR A 118 -26.47 3.24 -2.06
C TYR A 118 -26.85 3.18 -3.53
N THR A 119 -27.89 3.90 -3.87
CA THR A 119 -28.40 3.99 -5.24
C THR A 119 -28.05 5.35 -5.83
N VAL A 120 -27.59 5.36 -7.06
CA VAL A 120 -27.22 6.58 -7.76
C VAL A 120 -27.67 6.53 -9.22
N PHE A 121 -28.07 7.67 -9.75
CA PHE A 121 -28.34 7.83 -11.18
C PHE A 121 -27.03 8.11 -11.93
N ALA A 122 -26.85 7.44 -13.06
CA ALA A 122 -25.77 7.73 -13.99
C ALA A 122 -26.19 7.32 -15.40
N ASP A 123 -25.57 7.93 -16.40
CA ASP A 123 -25.88 7.64 -17.81
C ASP A 123 -25.34 6.27 -18.24
N SER A 124 -24.22 5.84 -17.66
CA SER A 124 -23.64 4.53 -17.94
C SER A 124 -22.87 3.98 -16.74
N LYS A 125 -22.67 2.68 -16.72
CA LYS A 125 -21.84 2.01 -15.70
C LYS A 125 -20.41 2.51 -15.75
N GLU A 126 -19.85 2.66 -16.94
CA GLU A 126 -18.48 3.12 -17.16
C GLU A 126 -18.27 4.54 -16.64
N GLU A 127 -19.21 5.41 -16.90
CA GLU A 127 -19.17 6.78 -16.40
C GLU A 127 -19.24 6.83 -14.88
N LEU A 128 -20.10 6.02 -14.29
CA LEU A 128 -20.20 5.91 -12.84
C LEU A 128 -18.89 5.40 -12.22
N GLU A 129 -18.32 4.35 -12.78
CA GLU A 129 -17.05 3.78 -12.29
C GLU A 129 -15.93 4.82 -12.34
N GLN A 130 -15.82 5.56 -13.44
CA GLN A 130 -14.83 6.63 -13.55
C GLN A 130 -15.07 7.74 -12.54
N SER A 131 -16.30 8.10 -12.28
CA SER A 131 -16.65 9.09 -11.28
C SER A 131 -16.25 8.65 -9.87
N LEU A 132 -16.50 7.39 -9.53
CA LEU A 132 -16.12 6.83 -8.23
C LEU A 132 -14.61 6.76 -8.03
N LEU A 133 -13.87 6.38 -9.06
CA LEU A 133 -12.42 6.32 -9.02
C LEU A 133 -11.76 7.69 -9.03
N GLY A 134 -12.41 8.67 -9.66
CA GLY A 134 -11.95 10.05 -9.71
C GLY A 134 -12.33 10.90 -8.51
N ASP A 135 -13.05 10.35 -7.55
CA ASP A 135 -13.48 11.07 -6.36
C ASP A 135 -12.28 11.59 -5.56
N PRO A 136 -12.21 12.90 -5.25
CA PRO A 136 -11.15 13.45 -4.42
C PRO A 136 -10.97 12.73 -3.08
N ASP A 137 -12.05 12.23 -2.49
CA ASP A 137 -12.01 11.49 -1.22
C ASP A 137 -11.42 10.07 -1.36
N GLY A 138 -11.12 9.63 -2.56
CA GLY A 138 -10.49 8.35 -2.82
C GLY A 138 -9.10 8.42 -3.45
N ARG A 139 -8.56 9.62 -3.61
CA ARG A 139 -7.32 9.81 -4.38
C ARG A 139 -6.04 9.53 -3.60
N PHE A 140 -6.05 9.62 -2.30
CA PHE A 140 -4.84 9.40 -1.54
C PHE A 140 -4.32 7.98 -1.77
N GLY A 141 -3.04 7.87 -2.07
CA GLY A 141 -2.41 6.59 -2.33
C GLY A 141 -2.52 6.10 -3.78
N GLN A 142 -3.15 6.85 -4.67
CA GLN A 142 -3.14 6.53 -6.09
C GLN A 142 -1.77 6.87 -6.70
N GLY A 143 -1.44 6.19 -7.80
CA GLY A 143 -0.14 6.36 -8.46
C GLY A 143 0.93 5.45 -7.91
N ASP A 144 2.17 5.77 -8.22
CA ASP A 144 3.31 4.94 -7.85
C ASP A 144 3.65 5.05 -6.38
N TRP A 145 3.88 3.90 -5.78
CA TRP A 145 4.46 3.75 -4.45
C TRP A 145 5.88 3.25 -4.57
N PHE A 146 6.75 3.81 -3.74
CA PHE A 146 8.13 3.37 -3.62
C PHE A 146 8.37 2.91 -2.19
N TRP A 147 8.79 1.67 -2.05
CA TRP A 147 9.30 1.13 -0.79
C TRP A 147 10.80 1.00 -0.95
N ARG A 148 11.56 1.58 -0.02
CA ARG A 148 13.01 1.50 -0.03
C ARG A 148 13.49 0.89 1.26
N ILE A 149 14.30 -0.15 1.11
CA ILE A 149 14.94 -0.84 2.22
C ILE A 149 16.43 -0.58 2.09
N THR A 150 17.00 0.08 3.10
CA THR A 150 18.42 0.44 3.10
C THR A 150 19.13 -0.22 4.26
N ALA A 151 20.20 -0.93 3.97
CA ALA A 151 21.10 -1.48 4.97
C ALA A 151 22.10 -0.39 5.38
N LEU A 152 21.84 0.30 6.48
CA LEU A 152 22.73 1.35 6.99
C LEU A 152 24.00 0.78 7.59
N GLU A 153 23.85 -0.27 8.40
CA GLU A 153 24.93 -0.96 9.06
C GLU A 153 24.59 -2.44 9.12
N CYS A 154 25.54 -3.27 8.72
CA CYS A 154 25.43 -4.71 8.83
C CYS A 154 26.55 -5.21 9.71
N ALA A 155 26.22 -6.16 10.58
CA ALA A 155 27.24 -6.87 11.32
C ALA A 155 28.16 -7.58 10.32
N PRO A 156 29.47 -7.58 10.53
CA PRO A 156 30.37 -8.27 9.63
C PRO A 156 30.08 -9.76 9.63
N ASP A 157 30.25 -10.37 8.46
CA ASP A 157 30.24 -11.82 8.36
C ASP A 157 31.39 -12.38 9.21
N THR A 158 31.07 -13.35 10.04
CA THR A 158 32.00 -13.84 11.00
C THR A 158 32.90 -14.87 10.37
N PRO A 159 34.19 -14.64 10.30
CA PRO A 159 35.11 -15.76 10.19
C PRO A 159 35.12 -16.49 11.53
N VAL A 160 34.49 -17.62 11.62
CA VAL A 160 34.69 -18.54 12.72
C VAL A 160 35.92 -19.36 12.35
N ASP A 161 37.02 -19.20 13.12
CA ASP A 161 38.29 -19.88 12.87
C ASP A 161 38.84 -19.65 11.45
N GLY A 162 38.70 -18.46 10.94
CA GLY A 162 39.18 -18.12 9.61
C GLY A 162 38.30 -18.62 8.47
N VAL A 163 37.12 -19.13 8.77
CA VAL A 163 36.15 -19.49 7.75
C VAL A 163 35.18 -18.33 7.54
N ASP A 164 35.17 -17.80 6.34
CA ASP A 164 34.20 -16.79 5.91
C ASP A 164 32.94 -17.51 5.48
N PRO A 165 31.80 -17.29 6.14
CA PRO A 165 30.54 -17.92 5.76
C PRO A 165 30.03 -17.54 4.39
N ASP A 166 30.56 -16.49 3.78
CA ASP A 166 30.18 -16.03 2.44
C ASP A 166 31.02 -16.67 1.32
N GLN A 167 31.92 -17.53 1.67
CA GLN A 167 32.75 -18.25 0.71
C GLN A 167 32.26 -19.68 0.48
#